data_d520617e0b09a6ed3f229240d6f9a932
#
_entry.id   d520617e0b09a6ed3f229240d6f9a932
#
_cell.length_a   1.000
_cell.length_b   1.000
_cell.length_c   1.000
_cell.angle_alpha   90.00
_cell.angle_beta   90.00
_cell.angle_gamma   90.00
#
_symmetry.space_group_name_H-M   'P 1'
#
loop_
_entity.id
_entity.type
_entity.pdbx_description
1 polymer ?
#
loop_
_entity_poly.entity_id
_entity_poly.type
_entity_poly.pdbx_seq_one_letter_code
_entity_poly.pdbx_strand_id
1 'polypeptide(L)'
;YLGERIGWHWGFGAAGVGMLLGVLQFIYFRSNLGDAGLYPNDMSEDKRNSLKIWTMISIVFFSLIVITGILGLWSIDPVFFAERFRDFLVAVSFVYFGYLFFFAGLTSFEKKNVLMLLLLFIGAAAFWSGFDQSAGSLSIFTRDYVDLSFGSFQAPVSWTQFLNPLFVVMFAPFFAYLWIFLGKRNLNPNTPIKFAIGLIFMGLGFIVMLFAVDYAMVSAPVGVQWLLVTYLLHTFGELALSPVGLSAFSRYCLLYTSPSPRDTG
;
A
#
# COMPACT_ATOMS: atom_id res chain seq x y z
N TYR A 1 -0.68 -22.18 -0.42
CA TYR A 1 -0.69 -23.66 -0.37
C TYR A 1 -0.56 -24.15 1.08
N LEU A 2 0.53 -23.79 1.80
CA LEU A 2 0.76 -24.26 3.17
C LEU A 2 -0.42 -23.93 4.09
N GLY A 3 -0.95 -22.72 4.03
CA GLY A 3 -2.07 -22.29 4.85
C GLY A 3 -3.36 -23.05 4.55
N GLU A 4 -3.74 -23.18 3.27
CA GLU A 4 -5.04 -23.76 2.87
C GLU A 4 -5.03 -25.29 2.83
N ARG A 5 -3.88 -25.94 2.59
CA ARG A 5 -3.80 -27.40 2.44
C ARG A 5 -3.24 -28.11 3.67
N ILE A 6 -2.35 -27.47 4.43
CA ILE A 6 -1.68 -28.10 5.56
C ILE A 6 -2.15 -27.46 6.88
N GLY A 7 -2.26 -26.13 6.93
CA GLY A 7 -2.74 -25.39 8.08
C GLY A 7 -2.17 -23.99 8.16
N TRP A 8 -2.99 -23.02 8.60
CA TRP A 8 -2.65 -21.61 8.62
C TRP A 8 -1.39 -21.29 9.44
N HIS A 9 -1.15 -22.01 10.54
CA HIS A 9 0.08 -21.86 11.36
C HIS A 9 1.36 -22.17 10.57
N TRP A 10 1.33 -23.12 9.63
CA TRP A 10 2.47 -23.41 8.76
C TRP A 10 2.68 -22.32 7.70
N GLY A 11 1.59 -21.77 7.16
CA GLY A 11 1.66 -20.64 6.22
C GLY A 11 2.30 -19.40 6.85
N PHE A 12 1.80 -18.98 8.01
CA PHE A 12 2.36 -17.85 8.76
C PHE A 12 3.78 -18.14 9.28
N GLY A 13 4.05 -19.39 9.73
CA GLY A 13 5.37 -19.80 10.17
C GLY A 13 6.42 -19.67 9.06
N ALA A 14 6.10 -20.11 7.84
CA ALA A 14 7.00 -19.96 6.68
C ALA A 14 7.30 -18.49 6.34
N ALA A 15 6.28 -17.63 6.41
CA ALA A 15 6.48 -16.19 6.24
C ALA A 15 7.39 -15.61 7.35
N GLY A 16 7.19 -16.02 8.61
CA GLY A 16 8.05 -15.63 9.74
C GLY A 16 9.51 -16.04 9.56
N VAL A 17 9.75 -17.27 9.09
CA VAL A 17 11.10 -17.73 8.75
C VAL A 17 11.72 -16.90 7.63
N GLY A 18 10.95 -16.59 6.56
CA GLY A 18 11.41 -15.73 5.47
C GLY A 18 11.81 -14.34 5.95
N MET A 19 11.01 -13.72 6.83
CA MET A 19 11.34 -12.43 7.45
C MET A 19 12.60 -12.51 8.33
N LEU A 20 12.75 -13.58 9.13
CA LEU A 20 13.95 -13.78 9.95
C LEU A 20 15.21 -13.89 9.07
N LEU A 21 15.14 -14.65 7.97
CA LEU A 21 16.25 -14.74 7.01
C LEU A 21 16.58 -13.38 6.39
N GLY A 22 15.57 -12.57 6.06
CA GLY A 22 15.76 -11.19 5.59
C GLY A 22 16.49 -10.31 6.61
N VAL A 23 16.09 -10.39 7.88
CA VAL A 23 16.78 -9.67 8.97
C VAL A 23 18.23 -10.15 9.14
N LEU A 24 18.47 -11.46 9.14
CA LEU A 24 19.83 -12.03 9.23
C LEU A 24 20.70 -11.59 8.06
N GLN A 25 20.13 -11.61 6.83
CA GLN A 25 20.81 -11.11 5.64
C GLN A 25 21.18 -9.64 5.78
N PHE A 26 20.25 -8.81 6.26
CA PHE A 26 20.49 -7.39 6.49
C PHE A 26 21.61 -7.16 7.52
N ILE A 27 21.59 -7.88 8.63
CA ILE A 27 22.63 -7.78 9.65
C ILE A 27 23.99 -8.20 9.09
N TYR A 28 24.05 -9.29 8.33
CA TYR A 28 25.28 -9.80 7.74
C TYR A 28 25.89 -8.84 6.71
N PHE A 29 25.05 -8.25 5.85
CA PHE A 29 25.51 -7.32 4.81
C PHE A 29 25.51 -5.85 5.23
N ARG A 30 25.24 -5.55 6.51
CA ARG A 30 25.19 -4.18 7.02
C ARG A 30 26.46 -3.38 6.74
N SER A 31 27.64 -4.04 6.76
CA SER A 31 28.92 -3.40 6.46
C SER A 31 28.99 -2.76 5.06
N ASN A 32 28.21 -3.27 4.08
CA ASN A 32 28.14 -2.71 2.74
C ASN A 32 27.40 -1.36 2.67
N LEU A 33 26.62 -1.02 3.71
CA LEU A 33 25.91 0.26 3.82
C LEU A 33 26.79 1.37 4.43
N GLY A 34 27.97 1.05 4.97
CA GLY A 34 28.82 1.99 5.67
C GLY A 34 28.07 2.65 6.83
N ASP A 35 28.21 3.97 6.97
CA ASP A 35 27.56 4.75 8.03
C ASP A 35 26.12 5.19 7.68
N ALA A 36 25.60 4.81 6.51
CA ALA A 36 24.28 5.21 6.09
C ALA A 36 23.19 4.67 7.04
N GLY A 37 22.38 5.57 7.58
CA GLY A 37 21.26 5.23 8.46
C GLY A 37 21.63 4.82 9.90
N LEU A 38 22.90 4.91 10.31
CA LEU A 38 23.30 4.56 11.66
C LEU A 38 22.80 5.56 12.70
N TYR A 39 22.91 6.83 12.39
CA TYR A 39 22.48 7.91 13.30
C TYR A 39 21.92 9.09 12.51
N PRO A 40 20.89 9.80 13.05
CA PRO A 40 20.53 11.11 12.56
C PRO A 40 21.69 12.08 12.77
N ASN A 41 22.07 12.84 11.74
CA ASN A 41 23.29 13.66 11.74
C ASN A 41 23.36 14.74 12.85
N ASP A 42 22.23 15.14 13.46
CA ASP A 42 22.14 16.28 14.38
C ASP A 42 21.55 15.93 15.77
N MET A 43 21.65 14.69 16.22
CA MET A 43 21.04 14.27 17.48
C MET A 43 22.07 14.20 18.62
N SER A 44 21.87 15.00 19.68
CA SER A 44 22.68 14.93 20.91
C SER A 44 22.57 13.54 21.55
N GLU A 45 23.63 13.12 22.27
CA GLU A 45 23.67 11.80 22.95
C GLU A 45 22.50 11.62 23.93
N ASP A 46 22.13 12.66 24.66
CA ASP A 46 21.02 12.62 25.61
C ASP A 46 19.66 12.35 24.90
N LYS A 47 19.39 13.00 23.75
CA LYS A 47 18.20 12.73 22.95
C LYS A 47 18.20 11.31 22.40
N ARG A 48 19.35 10.80 21.98
CA ARG A 48 19.51 9.44 21.50
C ARG A 48 19.21 8.40 22.57
N ASN A 49 19.73 8.60 23.77
CA ASN A 49 19.49 7.72 24.90
C ASN A 49 18.02 7.78 25.36
N SER A 50 17.43 8.96 25.40
CA SER A 50 15.99 9.14 25.67
C SER A 50 15.14 8.38 24.65
N LEU A 51 15.42 8.51 23.36
CA LEU A 51 14.70 7.78 22.30
C LEU A 51 14.82 6.26 22.44
N LYS A 52 16.02 5.74 22.75
CA LYS A 52 16.22 4.30 23.01
C LYS A 52 15.34 3.82 24.16
N ILE A 53 15.33 4.57 25.27
CA ILE A 53 14.52 4.23 26.45
C ILE A 53 13.01 4.22 26.07
N TRP A 54 12.53 5.28 25.40
CA TRP A 54 11.13 5.35 24.96
C TRP A 54 10.76 4.23 23.99
N THR A 55 11.66 3.90 23.06
CA THR A 55 11.46 2.78 22.13
C THR A 55 11.36 1.45 22.89
N MET A 56 12.27 1.20 23.85
CA MET A 56 12.22 -0.01 24.67
C MET A 56 10.92 -0.08 25.50
N ILE A 57 10.53 1.03 26.15
CA ILE A 57 9.26 1.12 26.88
C ILE A 57 8.08 0.81 25.97
N SER A 58 8.06 1.37 24.77
CA SER A 58 6.99 1.11 23.79
C SER A 58 6.94 -0.36 23.38
N ILE A 59 8.08 -0.97 23.08
CA ILE A 59 8.15 -2.39 22.72
C ILE A 59 7.64 -3.26 23.88
N VAL A 60 8.08 -3.01 25.11
CA VAL A 60 7.62 -3.76 26.29
C VAL A 60 6.11 -3.57 26.48
N PHE A 61 5.61 -2.34 26.38
CA PHE A 61 4.19 -2.03 26.53
C PHE A 61 3.34 -2.77 25.49
N PHE A 62 3.68 -2.69 24.21
CA PHE A 62 2.93 -3.41 23.16
C PHE A 62 3.05 -4.92 23.29
N SER A 63 4.23 -5.43 23.69
CA SER A 63 4.41 -6.87 23.95
C SER A 63 3.51 -7.36 25.09
N LEU A 64 3.39 -6.57 26.17
CA LEU A 64 2.48 -6.90 27.29
C LEU A 64 1.01 -6.91 26.84
N ILE A 65 0.59 -5.95 26.02
CA ILE A 65 -0.77 -5.94 25.46
C ILE A 65 -1.03 -7.21 24.65
N VAL A 66 -0.10 -7.60 23.76
CA VAL A 66 -0.25 -8.81 22.95
C VAL A 66 -0.27 -10.06 23.83
N ILE A 67 0.64 -10.17 24.80
CA ILE A 67 0.70 -11.33 25.69
C ILE A 67 -0.57 -11.46 26.53
N THR A 68 -1.06 -10.36 27.10
CA THR A 68 -2.31 -10.39 27.90
C THR A 68 -3.54 -10.73 27.05
N GLY A 69 -3.56 -10.33 25.76
CA GLY A 69 -4.59 -10.74 24.82
C GLY A 69 -4.52 -12.24 24.50
N ILE A 70 -3.32 -12.79 24.27
CA ILE A 70 -3.12 -14.22 24.03
C ILE A 70 -3.52 -15.05 25.27
N LEU A 71 -3.29 -14.53 26.46
CA LEU A 71 -3.70 -15.16 27.72
C LEU A 71 -5.21 -15.07 27.99
N GLY A 72 -5.98 -14.42 27.08
CA GLY A 72 -7.43 -14.30 27.19
C GLY A 72 -7.91 -13.36 28.31
N LEU A 73 -7.03 -12.47 28.83
CA LEU A 73 -7.40 -11.49 29.87
C LEU A 73 -8.35 -10.41 29.35
N TRP A 74 -8.38 -10.20 28.05
CA TRP A 74 -9.29 -9.32 27.34
C TRP A 74 -9.52 -9.83 25.92
N SER A 75 -10.67 -9.51 25.34
CA SER A 75 -10.99 -9.80 23.95
C SER A 75 -11.42 -8.52 23.25
N ILE A 76 -10.87 -8.30 22.05
CA ILE A 76 -11.34 -7.24 21.16
C ILE A 76 -12.24 -7.92 20.12
N ASP A 77 -13.41 -7.34 19.88
CA ASP A 77 -14.16 -7.64 18.67
C ASP A 77 -13.41 -7.00 17.49
N PRO A 78 -12.83 -7.79 16.57
CA PRO A 78 -12.04 -7.25 15.46
C PRO A 78 -12.86 -6.33 14.54
N VAL A 79 -14.16 -6.61 14.39
CA VAL A 79 -15.06 -5.83 13.54
C VAL A 79 -15.31 -4.47 14.16
N PHE A 80 -15.70 -4.46 15.43
CA PHE A 80 -15.89 -3.21 16.17
C PHE A 80 -14.64 -2.35 16.19
N PHE A 81 -13.47 -2.95 16.42
CA PHE A 81 -12.19 -2.23 16.42
C PHE A 81 -11.89 -1.63 15.03
N ALA A 82 -12.06 -2.40 13.97
CA ALA A 82 -11.81 -1.94 12.59
C ALA A 82 -12.74 -0.77 12.22
N GLU A 83 -14.02 -0.84 12.59
CA GLU A 83 -14.97 0.24 12.35
C GLU A 83 -14.60 1.52 13.11
N ARG A 84 -14.28 1.43 14.39
CA ARG A 84 -13.88 2.59 15.19
C ARG A 84 -12.54 3.18 14.73
N PHE A 85 -11.62 2.33 14.35
CA PHE A 85 -10.33 2.79 13.80
C PHE A 85 -10.50 3.49 12.45
N ARG A 86 -11.37 2.97 11.58
CA ARG A 86 -11.76 3.66 10.33
C ARG A 86 -12.33 5.05 10.63
N ASP A 87 -13.32 5.13 11.54
CA ASP A 87 -13.97 6.40 11.89
C ASP A 87 -12.95 7.39 12.48
N PHE A 88 -12.03 6.91 13.30
CA PHE A 88 -10.91 7.71 13.83
C PHE A 88 -10.01 8.25 12.71
N LEU A 89 -9.58 7.41 11.76
CA LEU A 89 -8.72 7.83 10.65
C LEU A 89 -9.42 8.87 9.75
N VAL A 90 -10.70 8.67 9.49
CA VAL A 90 -11.52 9.65 8.74
C VAL A 90 -11.59 10.98 9.49
N ALA A 91 -11.90 10.95 10.79
CA ALA A 91 -11.96 12.16 11.61
C ALA A 91 -10.61 12.90 11.67
N VAL A 92 -9.51 12.18 11.87
CA VAL A 92 -8.15 12.75 11.86
C VAL A 92 -7.84 13.41 10.52
N SER A 93 -8.21 12.78 9.41
CA SER A 93 -8.01 13.35 8.08
C SER A 93 -8.78 14.65 7.90
N PHE A 94 -10.05 14.69 8.29
CA PHE A 94 -10.85 15.92 8.25
C PHE A 94 -10.29 17.03 9.15
N VAL A 95 -9.89 16.69 10.37
CA VAL A 95 -9.29 17.65 11.32
C VAL A 95 -7.98 18.19 10.77
N TYR A 96 -7.12 17.33 10.22
CA TYR A 96 -5.82 17.73 9.67
C TYR A 96 -5.96 18.68 8.48
N PHE A 97 -6.75 18.30 7.48
CA PHE A 97 -6.97 19.17 6.32
C PHE A 97 -7.74 20.45 6.69
N GLY A 98 -8.72 20.33 7.59
CA GLY A 98 -9.45 21.49 8.13
C GLY A 98 -8.51 22.47 8.85
N TYR A 99 -7.62 21.96 9.70
CA TYR A 99 -6.60 22.77 10.34
C TYR A 99 -5.71 23.52 9.32
N LEU A 100 -5.22 22.80 8.31
CA LEU A 100 -4.40 23.40 7.26
C LEU A 100 -5.14 24.52 6.51
N PHE A 101 -6.42 24.32 6.17
CA PHE A 101 -7.19 25.32 5.42
C PHE A 101 -7.56 26.58 6.23
N PHE A 102 -7.89 26.41 7.50
CA PHE A 102 -8.51 27.47 8.28
C PHE A 102 -7.57 28.09 9.33
N PHE A 103 -6.63 27.33 9.89
CA PHE A 103 -5.85 27.74 11.07
C PHE A 103 -4.34 27.84 10.82
N ALA A 104 -3.80 27.22 9.78
CA ALA A 104 -2.35 27.22 9.53
C ALA A 104 -1.80 28.54 8.93
N GLY A 105 -2.62 29.55 8.72
CA GLY A 105 -2.17 30.85 8.21
C GLY A 105 -1.61 30.83 6.78
N LEU A 106 -2.02 29.84 5.96
CA LEU A 106 -1.50 29.63 4.63
C LEU A 106 -1.87 30.74 3.65
N THR A 107 -0.92 31.07 2.77
CA THR A 107 -1.15 31.96 1.61
C THR A 107 -2.12 31.29 0.62
N SER A 108 -2.70 32.07 -0.28
CA SER A 108 -3.62 31.56 -1.32
C SER A 108 -2.94 30.54 -2.25
N PHE A 109 -1.64 30.64 -2.47
CA PHE A 109 -0.87 29.68 -3.26
C PHE A 109 -0.69 28.34 -2.51
N GLU A 110 -0.35 28.40 -1.24
CA GLU A 110 -0.19 27.20 -0.39
C GLU A 110 -1.51 26.47 -0.20
N LYS A 111 -2.63 27.18 -0.05
CA LYS A 111 -3.98 26.57 -0.01
C LYS A 111 -4.30 25.79 -1.28
N LYS A 112 -3.87 26.26 -2.47
CA LYS A 112 -4.03 25.50 -3.71
C LYS A 112 -3.21 24.21 -3.69
N ASN A 113 -1.99 24.24 -3.14
CA ASN A 113 -1.15 23.03 -3.00
C ASN A 113 -1.79 22.04 -2.02
N VAL A 114 -2.33 22.51 -0.88
CA VAL A 114 -3.06 21.67 0.08
C VAL A 114 -4.32 21.07 -0.56
N LEU A 115 -5.06 21.84 -1.37
CA LEU A 115 -6.21 21.30 -2.11
C LEU A 115 -5.79 20.19 -3.09
N MET A 116 -4.68 20.39 -3.80
CA MET A 116 -4.14 19.36 -4.69
C MET A 116 -3.74 18.11 -3.91
N LEU A 117 -3.08 18.26 -2.76
CA LEU A 117 -2.76 17.12 -1.88
C LEU A 117 -4.01 16.40 -1.38
N LEU A 118 -5.05 17.13 -1.01
CA LEU A 118 -6.34 16.53 -0.60
C LEU A 118 -6.97 15.73 -1.74
N LEU A 119 -6.96 16.24 -2.97
CA LEU A 119 -7.48 15.53 -4.14
C LEU A 119 -6.66 14.27 -4.45
N LEU A 120 -5.33 14.35 -4.34
CA LEU A 120 -4.46 13.18 -4.49
C LEU A 120 -4.69 12.15 -3.35
N PHE A 121 -4.91 12.61 -2.12
CA PHE A 121 -5.24 11.76 -0.98
C PHE A 121 -6.55 11.00 -1.21
N ILE A 122 -7.62 11.71 -1.63
CA ILE A 122 -8.90 11.09 -1.96
C ILE A 122 -8.74 10.08 -3.12
N GLY A 123 -7.99 10.45 -4.16
CA GLY A 123 -7.69 9.55 -5.27
C GLY A 123 -6.92 8.30 -4.83
N ALA A 124 -5.92 8.45 -3.96
CA ALA A 124 -5.20 7.32 -3.39
C ALA A 124 -6.10 6.43 -2.53
N ALA A 125 -6.94 7.03 -1.68
CA ALA A 125 -7.89 6.29 -0.85
C ALA A 125 -8.89 5.50 -1.71
N ALA A 126 -9.42 6.10 -2.79
CA ALA A 126 -10.31 5.43 -3.72
C ALA A 126 -9.62 4.27 -4.45
N PHE A 127 -8.37 4.49 -4.91
CA PHE A 127 -7.57 3.45 -5.56
C PHE A 127 -7.32 2.25 -4.63
N TRP A 128 -6.79 2.50 -3.43
CA TRP A 128 -6.46 1.43 -2.49
C TRP A 128 -7.71 0.71 -1.97
N SER A 129 -8.83 1.43 -1.78
CA SER A 129 -10.12 0.82 -1.45
C SER A 129 -10.59 -0.17 -2.51
N GLY A 130 -10.41 0.16 -3.80
CA GLY A 130 -10.66 -0.78 -4.90
C GLY A 130 -9.66 -1.94 -4.92
N PHE A 131 -8.38 -1.64 -4.72
CA PHE A 131 -7.30 -2.62 -4.73
C PHE A 131 -7.48 -3.70 -3.65
N ASP A 132 -7.90 -3.31 -2.45
CA ASP A 132 -8.15 -4.22 -1.32
C ASP A 132 -9.30 -5.19 -1.57
N GLN A 133 -10.16 -4.94 -2.58
CA GLN A 133 -11.19 -5.91 -3.01
C GLN A 133 -10.58 -7.20 -3.55
N SER A 134 -9.29 -7.22 -3.89
CA SER A 134 -8.57 -8.43 -4.28
C SER A 134 -8.60 -9.50 -3.19
N ALA A 135 -8.44 -9.11 -1.92
CA ALA A 135 -8.52 -10.00 -0.76
C ALA A 135 -9.97 -10.26 -0.30
N GLY A 136 -10.91 -9.38 -0.64
CA GLY A 136 -12.32 -9.44 -0.30
C GLY A 136 -13.18 -10.04 -1.41
N SER A 137 -13.89 -9.20 -2.11
CA SER A 137 -14.91 -9.57 -3.11
C SER A 137 -14.36 -10.44 -4.25
N LEU A 138 -13.15 -10.13 -4.77
CA LEU A 138 -12.54 -10.93 -5.84
C LEU A 138 -12.16 -12.34 -5.38
N SER A 139 -11.69 -12.50 -4.13
CA SER A 139 -11.40 -13.81 -3.58
C SER A 139 -12.67 -14.65 -3.37
N ILE A 140 -13.77 -14.02 -2.94
CA ILE A 140 -15.08 -14.70 -2.82
C ILE A 140 -15.58 -15.13 -4.19
N PHE A 141 -15.56 -14.22 -5.17
CA PHE A 141 -15.95 -14.54 -6.54
C PHE A 141 -15.10 -15.68 -7.12
N THR A 142 -13.79 -15.64 -6.89
CA THR A 142 -12.86 -16.68 -7.34
C THR A 142 -13.21 -18.04 -6.75
N ARG A 143 -13.50 -18.08 -5.45
CA ARG A 143 -13.85 -19.34 -4.76
C ARG A 143 -15.15 -19.94 -5.28
N ASP A 144 -16.15 -19.12 -5.55
CA ASP A 144 -17.52 -19.57 -5.79
C ASP A 144 -17.83 -19.77 -7.28
N TYR A 145 -17.14 -19.04 -8.18
CA TYR A 145 -17.51 -18.98 -9.59
C TYR A 145 -16.37 -19.24 -10.58
N VAL A 146 -15.10 -19.32 -10.15
CA VAL A 146 -13.97 -19.47 -11.07
C VAL A 146 -13.44 -20.89 -11.06
N ASP A 147 -13.26 -21.46 -12.27
CA ASP A 147 -12.57 -22.74 -12.41
C ASP A 147 -11.05 -22.57 -12.27
N LEU A 148 -10.51 -23.10 -11.18
CA LEU A 148 -9.08 -23.14 -10.89
C LEU A 148 -8.48 -24.52 -11.11
N SER A 149 -9.16 -25.39 -11.88
CA SER A 149 -8.68 -26.73 -12.21
C SER A 149 -7.70 -26.70 -13.39
N PHE A 150 -6.52 -27.24 -13.19
CA PHE A 150 -5.47 -27.40 -14.20
C PHE A 150 -5.18 -28.90 -14.37
N GLY A 151 -5.98 -29.58 -15.16
CA GLY A 151 -5.92 -31.02 -15.30
C GLY A 151 -6.31 -31.73 -14.00
N SER A 152 -5.40 -32.49 -13.40
CA SER A 152 -5.61 -33.17 -12.12
C SER A 152 -5.33 -32.29 -10.88
N PHE A 153 -4.82 -31.07 -11.09
CA PHE A 153 -4.45 -30.15 -10.01
C PHE A 153 -5.47 -29.03 -9.87
N GLN A 154 -5.95 -28.82 -8.64
CA GLN A 154 -6.81 -27.67 -8.31
C GLN A 154 -6.00 -26.64 -7.52
N ALA A 155 -5.83 -25.45 -8.11
CA ALA A 155 -5.09 -24.38 -7.47
C ALA A 155 -5.88 -23.78 -6.30
N PRO A 156 -5.22 -23.44 -5.18
CA PRO A 156 -5.82 -22.70 -4.09
C PRO A 156 -6.25 -21.29 -4.53
N VAL A 157 -7.35 -20.78 -3.96
CA VAL A 157 -7.85 -19.43 -4.25
C VAL A 157 -6.79 -18.35 -3.95
N SER A 158 -6.01 -18.51 -2.89
CA SER A 158 -4.93 -17.57 -2.52
C SER A 158 -3.85 -17.41 -3.59
N TRP A 159 -3.71 -18.35 -4.54
CA TRP A 159 -2.75 -18.20 -5.63
C TRP A 159 -3.10 -17.05 -6.58
N THR A 160 -4.37 -16.69 -6.69
CA THR A 160 -4.77 -15.56 -7.54
C THR A 160 -4.21 -14.23 -7.01
N GLN A 161 -4.02 -14.09 -5.70
CA GLN A 161 -3.41 -12.91 -5.10
C GLN A 161 -1.92 -12.76 -5.43
N PHE A 162 -1.24 -13.86 -5.80
CA PHE A 162 0.15 -13.82 -6.27
C PHE A 162 0.29 -13.15 -7.64
N LEU A 163 -0.79 -13.04 -8.41
CA LEU A 163 -0.76 -12.42 -9.74
C LEU A 163 -0.31 -10.96 -9.68
N ASN A 164 -0.74 -10.19 -8.69
CA ASN A 164 -0.34 -8.80 -8.57
C ASN A 164 1.19 -8.66 -8.35
N PRO A 165 1.83 -9.22 -7.31
CA PRO A 165 3.28 -9.11 -7.16
C PRO A 165 4.06 -9.68 -8.35
N LEU A 166 3.55 -10.73 -9.02
CA LEU A 166 4.16 -11.25 -10.24
C LEU A 166 4.15 -10.20 -11.35
N PHE A 167 2.99 -9.58 -11.61
CA PHE A 167 2.87 -8.53 -12.62
C PHE A 167 3.67 -7.27 -12.26
N VAL A 168 3.75 -6.91 -10.97
CA VAL A 168 4.62 -5.81 -10.52
C VAL A 168 6.06 -6.08 -10.90
N VAL A 169 6.61 -7.26 -10.59
CA VAL A 169 7.99 -7.63 -10.94
C VAL A 169 8.21 -7.62 -12.45
N MET A 170 7.24 -8.12 -13.23
CA MET A 170 7.34 -8.18 -14.69
C MET A 170 7.26 -6.80 -15.35
N PHE A 171 6.37 -5.93 -14.90
CA PHE A 171 6.06 -4.68 -15.59
C PHE A 171 6.67 -3.43 -14.95
N ALA A 172 7.19 -3.48 -13.72
CA ALA A 172 7.86 -2.33 -13.12
C ALA A 172 9.04 -1.80 -13.94
N PRO A 173 9.93 -2.65 -14.52
CA PRO A 173 11.00 -2.16 -15.41
C PRO A 173 10.46 -1.46 -16.66
N PHE A 174 9.37 -1.97 -17.22
CA PHE A 174 8.71 -1.36 -18.39
C PHE A 174 8.14 0.02 -18.04
N PHE A 175 7.43 0.15 -16.93
CA PHE A 175 6.90 1.45 -16.49
C PHE A 175 8.01 2.44 -16.12
N ALA A 176 9.10 1.99 -15.49
CA ALA A 176 10.26 2.83 -15.22
C ALA A 176 10.87 3.37 -16.52
N TYR A 177 11.08 2.51 -17.52
CA TYR A 177 11.55 2.92 -18.84
C TYR A 177 10.56 3.88 -19.53
N LEU A 178 9.28 3.59 -19.49
CA LEU A 178 8.22 4.42 -20.07
C LEU A 178 8.27 5.86 -19.52
N TRP A 179 8.36 6.03 -18.20
CA TRP A 179 8.42 7.36 -17.60
C TRP A 179 9.72 8.10 -17.95
N ILE A 180 10.86 7.42 -18.03
CA ILE A 180 12.14 8.00 -18.47
C ILE A 180 12.04 8.43 -19.93
N PHE A 181 11.50 7.57 -20.80
CA PHE A 181 11.34 7.84 -22.22
C PHE A 181 10.42 9.05 -22.50
N LEU A 182 9.26 9.10 -21.81
CA LEU A 182 8.35 10.24 -21.90
C LEU A 182 9.00 11.52 -21.36
N GLY A 183 9.79 11.41 -20.28
CA GLY A 183 10.54 12.53 -19.72
C GLY A 183 11.55 13.13 -20.70
N LYS A 184 12.30 12.28 -21.42
CA LYS A 184 13.25 12.74 -22.45
C LYS A 184 12.59 13.45 -23.64
N ARG A 185 11.30 13.18 -23.86
CA ARG A 185 10.52 13.82 -24.95
C ARG A 185 9.67 15.00 -24.47
N ASN A 186 9.80 15.44 -23.21
CA ASN A 186 8.94 16.46 -22.59
C ASN A 186 7.43 16.10 -22.60
N LEU A 187 7.10 14.81 -22.68
CA LEU A 187 5.73 14.27 -22.68
C LEU A 187 5.38 13.58 -21.34
N ASN A 188 6.23 13.73 -20.32
CA ASN A 188 5.99 13.10 -19.02
C ASN A 188 4.73 13.71 -18.35
N PRO A 189 3.67 12.92 -18.11
CA PRO A 189 2.47 13.43 -17.47
C PRO A 189 2.78 13.95 -16.06
N ASN A 190 2.09 15.00 -15.67
CA ASN A 190 2.19 15.51 -14.31
C ASN A 190 1.55 14.53 -13.29
N THR A 191 1.83 14.75 -12.00
CA THR A 191 1.36 13.87 -10.92
C THR A 191 -0.15 13.60 -10.96
N PRO A 192 -1.05 14.60 -11.07
CA PRO A 192 -2.49 14.34 -11.13
C PRO A 192 -2.93 13.49 -12.32
N ILE A 193 -2.28 13.65 -13.48
CA ILE A 193 -2.59 12.84 -14.67
C ILE A 193 -2.20 11.38 -14.44
N LYS A 194 -1.03 11.10 -13.84
CA LYS A 194 -0.63 9.73 -13.50
C LYS A 194 -1.60 9.08 -12.51
N PHE A 195 -2.09 9.85 -11.54
CA PHE A 195 -3.15 9.40 -10.62
C PHE A 195 -4.44 9.07 -11.37
N ALA A 196 -4.88 9.93 -12.28
CA ALA A 196 -6.07 9.68 -13.09
C ALA A 196 -5.92 8.41 -13.94
N ILE A 197 -4.75 8.20 -14.55
CA ILE A 197 -4.45 6.97 -15.30
C ILE A 197 -4.56 5.75 -14.37
N GLY A 198 -4.01 5.82 -13.15
CA GLY A 198 -4.12 4.74 -12.17
C GLY A 198 -5.56 4.40 -11.82
N LEU A 199 -6.40 5.40 -11.55
CA LEU A 199 -7.82 5.22 -11.25
C LEU A 199 -8.60 4.67 -12.46
N ILE A 200 -8.28 5.11 -13.68
CA ILE A 200 -8.89 4.59 -14.90
C ILE A 200 -8.57 3.09 -15.06
N PHE A 201 -7.32 2.68 -14.89
CA PHE A 201 -6.96 1.26 -14.97
C PHE A 201 -7.67 0.42 -13.90
N MET A 202 -7.79 0.94 -12.66
CA MET A 202 -8.56 0.30 -11.60
C MET A 202 -10.03 0.13 -12.01
N GLY A 203 -10.67 1.19 -12.51
CA GLY A 203 -12.04 1.14 -12.99
C GLY A 203 -12.24 0.17 -14.15
N LEU A 204 -11.31 0.14 -15.13
CA LEU A 204 -11.35 -0.81 -16.23
C LEU A 204 -11.27 -2.27 -15.75
N GLY A 205 -10.44 -2.56 -14.74
CA GLY A 205 -10.38 -3.88 -14.12
C GLY A 205 -11.72 -4.31 -13.53
N PHE A 206 -12.43 -3.41 -12.85
CA PHE A 206 -13.79 -3.70 -12.36
C PHE A 206 -14.82 -3.85 -13.47
N ILE A 207 -14.69 -3.11 -14.57
CA ILE A 207 -15.55 -3.31 -15.75
C ILE A 207 -15.36 -4.72 -16.33
N VAL A 208 -14.12 -5.21 -16.40
CA VAL A 208 -13.85 -6.60 -16.82
C VAL A 208 -14.55 -7.58 -15.87
N MET A 209 -14.53 -7.32 -14.55
CA MET A 209 -15.22 -8.17 -13.59
C MET A 209 -16.74 -8.13 -13.71
N LEU A 210 -17.35 -6.99 -14.13
CA LEU A 210 -18.79 -6.95 -14.40
C LEU A 210 -19.17 -7.95 -15.52
N PHE A 211 -18.41 -7.98 -16.61
CA PHE A 211 -18.62 -8.98 -17.67
C PHE A 211 -18.38 -10.40 -17.19
N ALA A 212 -17.40 -10.62 -16.31
CA ALA A 212 -17.17 -11.93 -15.71
C ALA A 212 -18.34 -12.40 -14.85
N VAL A 213 -18.95 -11.51 -14.08
CA VAL A 213 -20.13 -11.79 -13.25
C VAL A 213 -21.34 -12.09 -14.15
N ASP A 214 -21.61 -11.27 -15.17
CA ASP A 214 -22.72 -11.50 -16.12
C ASP A 214 -22.57 -12.86 -16.79
N TYR A 215 -21.37 -13.23 -17.21
CA TYR A 215 -21.12 -14.53 -17.80
C TYR A 215 -21.29 -15.68 -16.78
N ALA A 216 -20.85 -15.49 -15.54
CA ALA A 216 -21.00 -16.47 -14.47
C ALA A 216 -22.48 -16.74 -14.13
N MET A 217 -23.34 -15.75 -14.23
CA MET A 217 -24.79 -15.91 -13.99
C MET A 217 -25.46 -16.84 -15.00
N VAL A 218 -24.86 -17.01 -16.19
CA VAL A 218 -25.40 -17.84 -17.27
C VAL A 218 -24.68 -19.20 -17.36
N SER A 219 -23.38 -19.22 -17.17
CA SER A 219 -22.50 -20.37 -17.46
C SER A 219 -21.34 -20.49 -16.46
N ALA A 220 -21.63 -20.59 -15.17
CA ALA A 220 -20.60 -20.91 -14.17
C ALA A 220 -20.15 -22.40 -14.29
N PRO A 221 -18.88 -22.73 -13.96
CA PRO A 221 -17.80 -21.82 -13.58
C PRO A 221 -17.18 -21.10 -14.77
N VAL A 222 -16.62 -19.90 -14.50
CA VAL A 222 -15.90 -19.09 -15.49
C VAL A 222 -14.40 -19.36 -15.45
N GLY A 223 -13.72 -19.12 -16.56
CA GLY A 223 -12.27 -19.33 -16.62
C GLY A 223 -11.46 -18.25 -15.90
N VAL A 224 -10.23 -18.58 -15.51
CA VAL A 224 -9.29 -17.71 -14.77
C VAL A 224 -8.85 -16.46 -15.53
N GLN A 225 -9.03 -16.42 -16.86
CA GLN A 225 -8.61 -15.32 -17.72
C GLN A 225 -9.22 -13.97 -17.30
N TRP A 226 -10.43 -13.95 -16.75
CA TRP A 226 -11.08 -12.75 -16.26
C TRP A 226 -10.30 -12.12 -15.10
N LEU A 227 -9.84 -12.94 -14.18
CA LEU A 227 -8.99 -12.52 -13.06
C LEU A 227 -7.62 -12.04 -13.54
N LEU A 228 -7.00 -12.77 -14.49
CA LEU A 228 -5.70 -12.38 -15.06
C LEU A 228 -5.75 -10.95 -15.64
N VAL A 229 -6.77 -10.65 -16.46
CA VAL A 229 -6.93 -9.32 -17.05
C VAL A 229 -7.20 -8.27 -15.97
N THR A 230 -8.06 -8.57 -15.01
CA THR A 230 -8.38 -7.67 -13.90
C THR A 230 -7.15 -7.33 -13.07
N TYR A 231 -6.40 -8.34 -12.61
CA TYR A 231 -5.17 -8.12 -11.83
C TYR A 231 -4.10 -7.39 -12.64
N LEU A 232 -3.99 -7.66 -13.95
CA LEU A 232 -3.07 -6.94 -14.83
C LEU A 232 -3.42 -5.44 -14.90
N LEU A 233 -4.70 -5.11 -15.10
CA LEU A 233 -5.16 -3.71 -15.14
C LEU A 233 -4.97 -3.02 -13.79
N HIS A 234 -5.30 -3.69 -12.67
CA HIS A 234 -5.07 -3.15 -11.33
C HIS A 234 -3.58 -2.90 -11.07
N THR A 235 -2.70 -3.82 -11.50
CA THR A 235 -1.24 -3.65 -11.39
C THR A 235 -0.73 -2.49 -12.24
N PHE A 236 -1.26 -2.29 -13.45
CA PHE A 236 -0.89 -1.13 -14.27
C PHE A 236 -1.34 0.18 -13.61
N GLY A 237 -2.51 0.18 -12.97
CA GLY A 237 -2.97 1.28 -12.14
C GLY A 237 -2.03 1.56 -10.98
N GLU A 238 -1.60 0.55 -10.25
CA GLU A 238 -0.65 0.63 -9.15
C GLU A 238 0.71 1.20 -9.59
N LEU A 239 1.28 0.67 -10.67
CA LEU A 239 2.57 1.12 -11.22
C LEU A 239 2.52 2.56 -11.76
N ALA A 240 1.35 3.04 -12.19
CA ALA A 240 1.19 4.42 -12.59
C ALA A 240 1.09 5.39 -11.40
N LEU A 241 0.42 4.98 -10.31
CA LEU A 241 0.05 5.84 -9.17
C LEU A 241 1.08 5.78 -8.03
N SER A 242 1.50 4.59 -7.61
CA SER A 242 2.23 4.38 -6.35
C SER A 242 3.57 5.11 -6.26
N PRO A 243 4.51 5.01 -7.25
CA PRO A 243 5.80 5.70 -7.17
C PRO A 243 5.65 7.23 -7.16
N VAL A 244 4.60 7.73 -7.79
CA VAL A 244 4.34 9.16 -7.96
C VAL A 244 3.68 9.73 -6.72
N GLY A 245 2.78 8.99 -6.08
CA GLY A 245 2.10 9.40 -4.86
C GLY A 245 3.09 9.69 -3.75
N LEU A 246 3.95 8.74 -3.44
CA LEU A 246 4.94 8.88 -2.37
C LEU A 246 5.89 10.07 -2.63
N SER A 247 6.36 10.25 -3.87
CA SER A 247 7.23 11.38 -4.24
C SER A 247 6.51 12.73 -4.20
N ALA A 248 5.22 12.78 -4.54
CA ALA A 248 4.43 14.00 -4.48
C ALA A 248 4.24 14.48 -3.03
N PHE A 249 3.82 13.58 -2.15
CA PHE A 249 3.64 13.92 -0.74
C PHE A 249 4.94 14.41 -0.11
N SER A 250 6.07 13.74 -0.34
CA SER A 250 7.37 14.20 0.17
C SER A 250 7.79 15.57 -0.39
N ARG A 251 7.52 15.82 -1.67
CA ARG A 251 7.87 17.08 -2.34
C ARG A 251 7.07 18.28 -1.84
N TYR A 252 5.76 18.08 -1.64
CA TYR A 252 4.89 19.15 -1.16
C TYR A 252 5.01 19.37 0.36
N CYS A 253 5.35 18.37 1.15
CA CYS A 253 5.69 18.54 2.57
C CYS A 253 7.03 19.27 2.79
N LEU A 254 8.03 19.05 1.93
CA LEU A 254 9.37 19.70 2.05
C LEU A 254 9.35 21.18 1.71
N LEU A 255 8.36 21.67 0.95
CA LEU A 255 8.16 23.10 0.73
C LEU A 255 7.86 23.89 2.02
N TYR A 256 7.47 23.20 3.10
CA TYR A 256 7.19 23.78 4.40
C TYR A 256 8.41 23.85 5.32
N THR A 257 9.47 23.11 5.04
CA THR A 257 10.61 22.93 5.97
C THR A 257 11.94 23.48 5.47
N SER A 258 12.05 23.89 4.20
CA SER A 258 13.25 24.55 3.71
C SER A 258 12.92 25.90 3.10
N PRO A 259 13.58 26.99 3.58
CA PRO A 259 13.54 28.26 2.88
C PRO A 259 14.04 28.03 1.43
N SER A 260 13.27 28.50 0.47
CA SER A 260 13.66 28.45 -0.94
C SER A 260 14.99 29.17 -1.10
N PRO A 261 15.95 28.65 -1.92
CA PRO A 261 17.15 29.42 -2.27
C PRO A 261 16.87 30.79 -2.93
N ARG A 262 15.59 31.09 -3.25
CA ARG A 262 15.14 32.39 -3.76
C ARG A 262 14.80 33.40 -2.66
N ASP A 263 14.69 32.96 -1.41
CA ASP A 263 14.35 33.85 -0.27
C ASP A 263 15.60 34.34 0.46
N THR A 264 16.80 34.01 -0.03
CA THR A 264 18.10 34.46 0.50
C THR A 264 18.86 35.41 -0.45
N GLY A 265 18.17 36.06 -1.37
CA GLY A 265 18.71 37.06 -2.28
C GLY A 265 18.22 38.47 -1.98
#